data_94927fedab1affc9b306dd41309e8ef6
#
_entry.id   94927fedab1affc9b306dd41309e8ef6
#
_cell.length_a   1.000
_cell.length_b   1.000
_cell.length_c   1.000
_cell.angle_alpha   90.00
_cell.angle_beta   90.00
_cell.angle_gamma   90.00
#
_symmetry.space_group_name_H-M   'P 1'
#
loop_
_entity.id
_entity.type
_entity.pdbx_description
1 polymer ?
#
loop_
_entity_poly.entity_id
_entity_poly.type
_entity_poly.pdbx_seq_one_letter_code
_entity_poly.pdbx_strand_id
1 'polypeptide(L)'
;MTTIYLIRHAEAEGNLYRRIHGWYDSLITKNGERQIQALQQRFDSVPIDAVYSSDLIRTQLTAGAVYLPKGLPLHPHPGLREIHMGDWEDRTWGEVRHFQGEQLALFNHTDPSFQAP
;
A
#
# COMPACT_ATOMS: atom_id res chain seq x y z
N MET A 1 -21.91 -3.11 -17.21
CA MET A 1 -21.26 -3.77 -16.06
C MET A 1 -19.93 -3.10 -15.78
N THR A 2 -19.62 -2.86 -14.52
CA THR A 2 -18.34 -2.24 -14.11
C THR A 2 -17.38 -3.33 -13.66
N THR A 3 -16.15 -3.30 -14.19
CA THR A 3 -15.08 -4.19 -13.75
C THR A 3 -14.09 -3.36 -12.92
N ILE A 4 -13.74 -3.84 -11.73
CA ILE A 4 -12.79 -3.20 -10.84
C ILE A 4 -11.59 -4.12 -10.65
N TYR A 5 -10.38 -3.58 -10.90
CA TYR A 5 -9.12 -4.26 -10.62
C TYR A 5 -8.54 -3.69 -9.33
N LEU A 6 -8.44 -4.52 -8.30
CA LEU A 6 -7.77 -4.15 -7.05
C LEU A 6 -6.32 -4.59 -7.13
N ILE A 7 -5.42 -3.64 -6.99
CA ILE A 7 -3.98 -3.87 -7.13
C ILE A 7 -3.30 -3.45 -5.83
N ARG A 8 -2.54 -4.36 -5.25
CA ARG A 8 -1.70 -4.06 -4.09
C ARG A 8 -0.50 -3.22 -4.54
N HIS A 9 -0.07 -2.26 -3.69
CA HIS A 9 1.14 -1.50 -3.97
C HIS A 9 2.36 -2.42 -4.09
N ALA A 10 3.35 -2.00 -4.88
CA ALA A 10 4.61 -2.69 -5.05
C ALA A 10 5.41 -2.72 -3.75
N GLU A 11 6.42 -3.57 -3.68
CA GLU A 11 7.27 -3.68 -2.50
C GLU A 11 7.86 -2.33 -2.13
N ALA A 12 7.64 -1.94 -0.88
CA ALA A 12 8.22 -0.76 -0.27
C ALA A 12 9.17 -1.17 0.86
N GLU A 13 9.98 -0.24 1.35
CA GLU A 13 10.97 -0.51 2.38
C GLU A 13 10.37 -1.17 3.63
N GLY A 14 9.15 -0.80 4.02
CA GLY A 14 8.47 -1.44 5.13
C GLY A 14 8.22 -2.93 4.91
N ASN A 15 7.91 -3.34 3.68
CA ASN A 15 7.78 -4.77 3.36
C ASN A 15 9.14 -5.47 3.49
N LEU A 16 10.19 -4.90 2.91
CA LEU A 16 11.53 -5.48 2.90
C LEU A 16 12.10 -5.61 4.31
N TYR A 17 11.96 -4.58 5.13
CA TYR A 17 12.52 -4.54 6.49
C TYR A 17 11.53 -4.96 7.56
N ARG A 18 10.34 -5.44 7.18
CA ARG A 18 9.27 -5.88 8.08
C ARG A 18 8.85 -4.80 9.06
N ARG A 19 8.77 -3.56 8.55
CA ARG A 19 8.29 -2.40 9.30
C ARG A 19 6.82 -2.14 9.00
N ILE A 20 6.14 -1.57 9.96
CA ILE A 20 4.72 -1.23 9.83
C ILE A 20 4.60 0.06 9.03
N HIS A 21 3.80 0.04 7.97
CA HIS A 21 3.59 1.20 7.11
C HIS A 21 2.52 2.16 7.65
N GLY A 22 1.28 1.70 7.66
CA GLY A 22 0.16 2.60 7.89
C GLY A 22 0.21 3.81 6.96
N TRP A 23 0.23 5.00 7.52
CA TRP A 23 0.36 6.26 6.78
C TRP A 23 1.81 6.71 6.57
N TYR A 24 2.77 6.01 7.18
CA TYR A 24 4.18 6.28 6.93
C TYR A 24 4.49 6.09 5.44
N ASP A 25 5.13 7.10 4.84
CA ASP A 25 5.31 7.17 3.39
C ASP A 25 6.60 6.46 2.96
N SER A 26 6.60 5.15 3.12
CA SER A 26 7.71 4.26 2.80
C SER A 26 7.99 4.23 1.29
N LEU A 27 9.27 4.27 0.92
CA LEU A 27 9.69 4.31 -0.47
C LEU A 27 9.66 2.93 -1.13
N ILE A 28 9.46 2.92 -2.44
CA ILE A 28 9.52 1.69 -3.25
C ILE A 28 10.96 1.19 -3.33
N THR A 29 11.14 -0.12 -3.18
CA THR A 29 12.44 -0.77 -3.33
C THR A 29 12.77 -1.03 -4.79
N LYS A 30 14.02 -1.44 -5.08
CA LYS A 30 14.41 -1.85 -6.43
C LYS A 30 13.57 -3.03 -6.93
N ASN A 31 13.27 -3.99 -6.04
CA ASN A 31 12.37 -5.07 -6.39
C ASN A 31 10.95 -4.57 -6.66
N GLY A 32 10.50 -3.58 -5.91
CA GLY A 32 9.22 -2.91 -6.15
C GLY A 32 9.17 -2.24 -7.53
N GLU A 33 10.26 -1.62 -7.96
CA GLU A 33 10.34 -1.05 -9.32
C GLU A 33 10.17 -2.11 -10.40
N ARG A 34 10.77 -3.29 -10.21
CA ARG A 34 10.58 -4.43 -11.13
C ARG A 34 9.13 -4.92 -11.15
N GLN A 35 8.51 -4.94 -9.99
CA GLN A 35 7.09 -5.30 -9.88
C GLN A 35 6.20 -4.30 -10.63
N ILE A 36 6.52 -3.01 -10.55
CA ILE A 36 5.80 -1.96 -11.29
C ILE A 36 5.96 -2.15 -12.81
N GLN A 37 7.16 -2.49 -13.27
CA GLN A 37 7.40 -2.79 -14.68
C GLN A 37 6.60 -4.00 -15.15
N ALA A 38 6.56 -5.07 -14.35
CA ALA A 38 5.77 -6.25 -14.65
C ALA A 38 4.27 -5.94 -14.68
N LEU A 39 3.80 -5.11 -13.76
CA LEU A 39 2.42 -4.65 -13.72
C LEU A 39 2.05 -3.87 -14.98
N GLN A 40 2.93 -2.99 -15.44
CA GLN A 40 2.73 -2.25 -16.70
C GLN A 40 2.52 -3.21 -17.87
N GLN A 41 3.37 -4.22 -18.00
CA GLN A 41 3.23 -5.22 -19.06
C GLN A 41 1.92 -6.01 -18.92
N ARG A 42 1.54 -6.36 -17.70
CA ARG A 42 0.30 -7.09 -17.44
C ARG A 42 -0.94 -6.32 -17.89
N PHE A 43 -0.95 -5.00 -17.72
CA PHE A 43 -2.09 -4.14 -18.04
C PHE A 43 -2.01 -3.48 -19.41
N ASP A 44 -0.95 -3.72 -20.17
CA ASP A 44 -0.72 -3.07 -21.46
C ASP A 44 -1.90 -3.24 -22.41
N SER A 45 -2.45 -4.46 -22.51
CA SER A 45 -3.58 -4.78 -23.38
C SER A 45 -4.94 -4.76 -22.68
N VAL A 46 -5.00 -4.39 -21.39
CA VAL A 46 -6.26 -4.36 -20.63
C VAL A 46 -6.85 -2.97 -20.71
N PRO A 47 -8.10 -2.81 -21.21
CA PRO A 47 -8.76 -1.51 -21.23
C PRO A 47 -9.05 -1.00 -19.83
N ILE A 48 -8.62 0.22 -19.53
CA ILE A 48 -8.87 0.88 -18.26
C ILE A 48 -9.43 2.27 -18.52
N ASP A 49 -10.50 2.63 -17.83
CA ASP A 49 -11.18 3.91 -17.99
C ASP A 49 -10.73 4.95 -16.95
N ALA A 50 -10.42 4.51 -15.73
CA ALA A 50 -10.04 5.41 -14.65
C ALA A 50 -9.10 4.71 -13.66
N VAL A 51 -8.19 5.48 -13.04
CA VAL A 51 -7.22 4.97 -12.07
C VAL A 51 -7.30 5.80 -10.79
N TYR A 52 -7.46 5.10 -9.68
CA TYR A 52 -7.54 5.68 -8.33
C TYR A 52 -6.44 5.08 -7.45
N SER A 53 -5.90 5.87 -6.55
CA SER A 53 -4.95 5.38 -5.54
C SER A 53 -5.08 6.18 -4.26
N SER A 54 -4.42 5.74 -3.19
CA SER A 54 -4.18 6.64 -2.07
C SER A 54 -3.20 7.73 -2.50
N ASP A 55 -3.02 8.72 -1.64
CA ASP A 55 -2.07 9.82 -1.89
C ASP A 55 -0.65 9.52 -1.38
N LEU A 56 -0.38 8.30 -0.90
CA LEU A 56 0.96 7.87 -0.49
C LEU A 56 1.81 7.49 -1.70
N ILE A 57 3.11 7.75 -1.61
CA ILE A 57 4.03 7.59 -2.76
C ILE A 57 4.02 6.16 -3.29
N ARG A 58 4.06 5.15 -2.40
CA ARG A 58 4.09 3.75 -2.84
C ARG A 58 2.90 3.36 -3.71
N THR A 59 1.72 3.90 -3.42
CA THR A 59 0.52 3.61 -4.21
C THR A 59 0.49 4.40 -5.51
N GLN A 60 0.92 5.65 -5.48
CA GLN A 60 0.96 6.48 -6.68
C GLN A 60 1.97 5.94 -7.70
N LEU A 61 3.15 5.52 -7.26
CA LEU A 61 4.16 4.92 -8.13
C LEU A 61 3.68 3.60 -8.73
N THR A 62 3.00 2.78 -7.93
CA THR A 62 2.41 1.54 -8.44
C THR A 62 1.34 1.82 -9.48
N ALA A 63 0.45 2.77 -9.20
CA ALA A 63 -0.60 3.17 -10.13
C ALA A 63 -0.03 3.72 -11.44
N GLY A 64 1.16 4.31 -11.40
CA GLY A 64 1.87 4.82 -12.57
C GLY A 64 2.08 3.78 -13.68
N ALA A 65 2.20 2.50 -13.30
CA ALA A 65 2.29 1.40 -14.26
C ALA A 65 1.08 1.34 -15.19
N VAL A 66 -0.07 1.81 -14.73
CA VAL A 66 -1.32 1.75 -15.49
C VAL A 66 -1.67 3.10 -16.10
N TYR A 67 -1.70 4.19 -15.30
CA TYR A 67 -2.21 5.46 -15.81
C TYR A 67 -1.24 6.17 -16.76
N LEU A 68 0.09 6.05 -16.54
CA LEU A 68 1.06 6.75 -17.37
C LEU A 68 1.06 6.26 -18.82
N PRO A 69 1.21 4.94 -19.11
CA PRO A 69 1.19 4.47 -20.49
C PRO A 69 -0.13 4.72 -21.20
N LYS A 70 -1.22 4.78 -20.47
CA LYS A 70 -2.57 4.94 -21.05
C LYS A 70 -2.99 6.40 -21.19
N GLY A 71 -2.15 7.34 -20.71
CA GLY A 71 -2.47 8.76 -20.77
C GLY A 71 -3.68 9.16 -19.92
N LEU A 72 -3.97 8.41 -18.86
CA LEU A 72 -5.09 8.69 -17.96
C LEU A 72 -4.65 9.58 -16.80
N PRO A 73 -5.55 10.41 -16.25
CA PRO A 73 -5.26 11.10 -15.00
C PRO A 73 -5.28 10.13 -13.82
N LEU A 74 -4.43 10.37 -12.82
CA LEU A 74 -4.52 9.69 -11.54
C LEU A 74 -5.48 10.46 -10.63
N HIS A 75 -6.33 9.74 -9.90
CA HIS A 75 -7.23 10.30 -8.89
C HIS A 75 -6.76 9.85 -7.49
N PRO A 76 -5.81 10.56 -6.85
CA PRO A 76 -5.39 10.22 -5.50
C PRO A 76 -6.43 10.65 -4.47
N HIS A 77 -6.63 9.84 -3.43
CA HIS A 77 -7.59 10.14 -2.38
C HIS A 77 -7.10 9.61 -1.03
N PRO A 78 -7.06 10.45 0.03
CA PRO A 78 -6.61 10.01 1.36
C PRO A 78 -7.52 8.93 1.97
N GLY A 79 -8.77 8.85 1.57
CA GLY A 79 -9.69 7.80 2.01
C GLY A 79 -9.31 6.39 1.54
N LEU A 80 -8.38 6.27 0.57
CA LEU A 80 -7.86 5.00 0.09
C LEU A 80 -6.56 4.59 0.80
N ARG A 81 -6.10 5.35 1.79
CA ARG A 81 -4.92 4.98 2.57
C ARG A 81 -5.16 3.69 3.35
N GLU A 82 -4.06 3.03 3.69
CA GLU A 82 -4.01 1.96 4.67
C GLU A 82 -4.52 2.44 6.03
N ILE A 83 -4.89 1.52 6.91
CA ILE A 83 -5.22 1.87 8.29
C ILE A 83 -4.08 2.66 8.93
N HIS A 84 -4.42 3.73 9.67
CA HIS A 84 -3.44 4.50 10.42
C HIS A 84 -2.92 3.68 11.60
N MET A 85 -1.61 3.48 11.68
CA MET A 85 -1.00 2.61 12.69
C MET A 85 -0.37 3.39 13.84
N GLY A 86 -0.55 4.72 13.90
CA GLY A 86 -0.11 5.55 15.02
C GLY A 86 1.38 5.40 15.31
N ASP A 87 1.72 5.27 16.59
CA ASP A 87 3.11 5.15 17.04
C ASP A 87 3.80 3.85 16.61
N TRP A 88 3.06 2.89 16.05
CA TRP A 88 3.64 1.68 15.50
C TRP A 88 4.29 1.91 14.14
N GLU A 89 3.98 2.99 13.47
CA GLU A 89 4.51 3.26 12.12
C GLU A 89 6.04 3.38 12.17
N ASP A 90 6.69 2.79 11.18
CA ASP A 90 8.13 2.66 11.05
C ASP A 90 8.80 1.80 12.14
N ARG A 91 8.04 1.15 12.99
CA ARG A 91 8.56 0.12 13.90
C ARG A 91 8.48 -1.24 13.24
N THR A 92 9.34 -2.17 13.70
CA THR A 92 9.25 -3.55 13.21
C THR A 92 8.10 -4.29 13.87
N TRP A 93 7.52 -5.25 13.13
CA TRP A 93 6.51 -6.13 13.71
C TRP A 93 7.05 -6.91 14.91
N GLY A 94 8.35 -7.24 14.91
CA GLY A 94 8.99 -7.92 16.01
C GLY A 94 9.01 -7.08 17.30
N GLU A 95 9.31 -5.78 17.18
CA GLU A 95 9.25 -4.86 18.32
C GLU A 95 7.86 -4.77 18.91
N VAL A 96 6.86 -4.59 18.05
CA VAL A 96 5.47 -4.46 18.50
C VAL A 96 5.00 -5.76 19.17
N ARG A 97 5.37 -6.90 18.62
CA ARG A 97 5.04 -8.21 19.22
C ARG A 97 5.67 -8.35 20.60
N HIS A 98 6.91 -7.91 20.75
CA HIS A 98 7.64 -8.03 22.01
C HIS A 98 7.10 -7.11 23.11
N PHE A 99 6.87 -5.83 22.76
CA PHE A 99 6.50 -4.81 23.76
C PHE A 99 4.99 -4.57 23.90
N GLN A 100 4.22 -4.88 22.87
CA GLN A 100 2.79 -4.58 22.82
C GLN A 100 1.98 -5.74 22.25
N GLY A 101 2.32 -6.96 22.66
CA GLY A 101 1.70 -8.18 22.13
C GLY A 101 0.20 -8.26 22.32
N GLU A 102 -0.34 -7.72 23.43
CA GLU A 102 -1.78 -7.71 23.69
C GLU A 102 -2.52 -6.84 22.67
N GLN A 103 -2.01 -5.64 22.38
CA GLN A 103 -2.58 -4.75 21.38
C GLN A 103 -2.46 -5.35 19.97
N LEU A 104 -1.34 -6.00 19.68
CA LEU A 104 -1.15 -6.68 18.40
C LEU A 104 -2.16 -7.82 18.23
N ALA A 105 -2.49 -8.54 19.30
CA ALA A 105 -3.51 -9.60 19.25
C ALA A 105 -4.88 -9.04 18.86
N LEU A 106 -5.27 -7.88 19.41
CA LEU A 106 -6.52 -7.22 19.04
C LEU A 106 -6.54 -6.88 17.54
N PHE A 107 -5.44 -6.34 17.03
CA PHE A 107 -5.31 -6.03 15.61
C PHE A 107 -5.42 -7.29 14.74
N ASN A 108 -4.67 -8.35 15.10
CA ASN A 108 -4.64 -9.59 14.32
C ASN A 108 -5.99 -10.30 14.28
N HIS A 109 -6.81 -10.12 15.29
CA HIS A 109 -8.16 -10.67 15.36
C HIS A 109 -9.24 -9.72 14.83
N THR A 110 -8.83 -8.61 14.23
CA THR A 110 -9.73 -7.57 13.72
C THR A 110 -10.75 -7.11 14.76
N ASP A 111 -10.33 -7.01 16.02
CA ASP A 111 -11.17 -6.59 17.10
C ASP A 111 -11.56 -5.11 16.94
N PRO A 112 -12.85 -4.76 16.99
CA PRO A 112 -13.27 -3.37 16.79
C PRO A 112 -12.82 -2.42 17.91
N SER A 113 -12.40 -2.97 19.07
CA SER A 113 -11.84 -2.16 20.15
C SER A 113 -10.38 -1.74 19.90
N PHE A 114 -9.72 -2.32 18.88
CA PHE A 114 -8.34 -1.96 18.56
C PHE A 114 -8.25 -0.50 18.13
N GLN A 115 -7.29 0.19 18.70
CA GLN A 115 -6.88 1.52 18.27
C GLN A 115 -5.36 1.59 18.35
N ALA A 116 -4.73 2.02 17.26
CA ALA A 116 -3.27 2.19 17.22
C ALA A 116 -2.85 3.26 18.23
N PRO A 117 -1.78 3.03 18.99
CA PRO A 117 -1.29 3.98 19.98
C PRO A 117 -0.75 5.27 19.37
#